data_987092e3bb97ea739c99b8e58984c145
#
_entry.id   987092e3bb97ea739c99b8e58984c145
#
_cell.length_a   1.000
_cell.length_b   1.000
_cell.length_c   1.000
_cell.angle_alpha   90.00
_cell.angle_beta   90.00
_cell.angle_gamma   90.00
#
_symmetry.space_group_name_H-M   'P 1'
#
loop_
_entity.id
_entity.type
_entity.pdbx_description
1 polymer ?
#
loop_
_entity_poly.entity_id
_entity_poly.type
_entity_poly.pdbx_seq_one_letter_code
_entity_poly.pdbx_strand_id
1 'polypeptide(L)'
;LQGNENVVGVYPDMIVTYGLPVALAKPTPSQPAEITPWGVARIGGFSDGTGKTAWIIDTGIDLDHPDLNVDQTRGKNFVLKSALPDDDNGHGTHCSGIIGAMDNNIGTVGVAAGATVVPIKVLNRKGSGTYSQIIAGIDYVAANAKTGDAVNMSFGGGVYDPIDQAILNLSAKGVKIAIAAGNEAQDANNCSPARVNGTNIYTVSAMAKGDLWASYSNFSNPPVDYCAPGSSIYSTYKNGSYATLSGTSMAAPHVCGILLLGSITSDGTVIGDPDGNPDPIAESATTALY
;
A
#
# COMPACT_ATOMS: atom_id res chain seq x y z
N LEU A 1 33.41 -1.30 -11.86
CA LEU A 1 32.39 -2.31 -11.53
C LEU A 1 31.96 -3.10 -12.77
N GLN A 2 31.74 -2.43 -13.91
CA GLN A 2 31.49 -3.11 -15.19
C GLN A 2 32.71 -3.96 -15.58
N GLY A 3 32.49 -5.25 -15.84
CA GLY A 3 33.55 -6.22 -16.15
C GLY A 3 34.02 -7.10 -14.97
N ASN A 4 33.47 -6.92 -13.78
CA ASN A 4 33.68 -7.87 -12.67
C ASN A 4 32.59 -8.97 -12.76
N GLU A 5 33.00 -10.21 -12.87
CA GLU A 5 32.13 -11.39 -13.01
C GLU A 5 31.13 -11.59 -11.86
N ASN A 6 31.39 -10.98 -10.70
CA ASN A 6 30.49 -10.99 -9.54
C ASN A 6 29.46 -9.84 -9.57
N VAL A 7 29.48 -8.98 -10.60
CA VAL A 7 28.53 -7.86 -10.75
C VAL A 7 27.53 -8.18 -11.85
N VAL A 8 26.29 -8.47 -11.49
CA VAL A 8 25.21 -8.82 -12.42
C VAL A 8 24.78 -7.62 -13.27
N GLY A 9 24.85 -6.41 -12.73
CA GLY A 9 24.52 -5.18 -13.46
C GLY A 9 24.92 -3.92 -12.71
N VAL A 10 25.03 -2.81 -13.44
CA VAL A 10 25.25 -1.47 -12.90
C VAL A 10 24.16 -0.57 -13.46
N TYR A 11 23.31 -0.02 -12.61
CA TYR A 11 22.14 0.75 -12.95
C TYR A 11 22.24 2.17 -12.37
N PRO A 12 21.74 3.20 -13.07
CA PRO A 12 21.64 4.54 -12.49
C PRO A 12 20.63 4.55 -11.33
N ASP A 13 20.95 5.27 -10.25
CA ASP A 13 19.98 5.47 -9.16
C ASP A 13 18.99 6.58 -9.56
N MET A 14 17.73 6.22 -9.79
CA MET A 14 16.67 7.12 -10.23
C MET A 14 15.75 7.50 -9.08
N ILE A 15 15.04 8.62 -9.24
CA ILE A 15 14.04 9.09 -8.29
C ILE A 15 12.69 8.43 -8.62
N VAL A 16 12.04 7.92 -7.58
CA VAL A 16 10.67 7.41 -7.60
C VAL A 16 9.78 8.40 -6.86
N THR A 17 8.58 8.62 -7.37
CA THR A 17 7.52 9.33 -6.66
C THR A 17 6.28 8.46 -6.64
N TYR A 18 5.47 8.54 -5.57
CA TYR A 18 4.11 8.05 -5.72
C TYR A 18 3.34 9.03 -6.63
N GLY A 19 2.48 8.53 -7.51
CA GLY A 19 1.58 9.40 -8.26
C GLY A 19 0.70 10.14 -7.24
N LEU A 20 0.82 11.47 -7.18
CA LEU A 20 0.23 12.28 -6.09
C LEU A 20 -1.25 11.96 -5.92
N PRO A 21 -1.67 11.41 -4.78
CA PRO A 21 -3.08 11.22 -4.50
C PRO A 21 -3.75 12.61 -4.42
N VAL A 22 -4.91 12.74 -5.05
CA VAL A 22 -5.67 13.99 -5.02
C VAL A 22 -6.31 14.11 -3.64
N ALA A 23 -5.84 15.06 -2.82
CA ALA A 23 -6.49 15.41 -1.57
C ALA A 23 -7.82 16.11 -1.86
N LEU A 24 -8.94 15.52 -1.43
CA LEU A 24 -10.28 16.06 -1.65
C LEU A 24 -10.77 16.96 -0.51
N ALA A 25 -10.13 16.92 0.65
CA ALA A 25 -10.46 17.76 1.81
C ALA A 25 -9.21 18.10 2.63
N LYS A 26 -9.28 19.23 3.36
CA LYS A 26 -8.23 19.54 4.35
C LYS A 26 -8.30 18.51 5.49
N PRO A 27 -7.12 18.12 6.04
CA PRO A 27 -7.08 17.29 7.23
C PRO A 27 -7.90 17.91 8.38
N THR A 28 -8.65 17.07 9.08
CA THR A 28 -9.47 17.50 10.22
C THR A 28 -8.67 17.28 11.49
N PRO A 29 -8.35 18.34 12.30
CA PRO A 29 -7.50 18.21 13.48
C PRO A 29 -8.20 17.65 14.73
N SER A 30 -9.42 17.12 14.61
CA SER A 30 -10.18 16.58 15.74
C SER A 30 -10.29 15.06 15.61
N GLN A 31 -10.45 14.37 16.74
CA GLN A 31 -10.85 12.97 16.76
C GLN A 31 -12.36 12.87 16.47
N PRO A 32 -12.79 12.70 15.21
CA PRO A 32 -14.21 12.53 14.89
C PRO A 32 -14.70 11.19 15.41
N ALA A 33 -16.01 11.01 15.51
CA ALA A 33 -16.59 9.71 15.76
C ALA A 33 -16.16 8.72 14.65
N GLU A 34 -15.95 7.48 15.02
CA GLU A 34 -15.55 6.43 14.08
C GLU A 34 -16.57 6.23 12.98
N ILE A 35 -16.08 6.02 11.79
CA ILE A 35 -16.86 5.58 10.64
C ILE A 35 -16.21 4.39 9.97
N THR A 36 -17.01 3.49 9.42
CA THR A 36 -16.52 2.49 8.47
C THR A 36 -16.46 3.14 7.08
N PRO A 37 -15.25 3.34 6.50
CA PRO A 37 -15.12 3.90 5.16
C PRO A 37 -15.83 3.03 4.12
N TRP A 38 -16.34 3.66 3.06
CA TRP A 38 -17.03 2.93 2.01
C TRP A 38 -16.17 1.84 1.36
N GLY A 39 -14.86 2.08 1.27
CA GLY A 39 -13.93 1.12 0.71
C GLY A 39 -13.82 -0.15 1.55
N VAL A 40 -13.69 0.01 2.86
CA VAL A 40 -13.69 -1.12 3.81
C VAL A 40 -15.03 -1.87 3.75
N ALA A 41 -16.16 -1.16 3.75
CA ALA A 41 -17.48 -1.79 3.64
C ALA A 41 -17.65 -2.58 2.33
N ARG A 42 -17.14 -2.06 1.19
CA ARG A 42 -17.28 -2.68 -0.14
C ARG A 42 -16.53 -4.01 -0.29
N ILE A 43 -15.42 -4.18 0.40
CA ILE A 43 -14.57 -5.37 0.29
C ILE A 43 -14.87 -6.45 1.34
N GLY A 44 -16.07 -6.45 1.90
CA GLY A 44 -16.53 -7.41 2.90
C GLY A 44 -16.43 -6.93 4.35
N GLY A 45 -16.17 -5.63 4.59
CA GLY A 45 -16.07 -5.05 5.93
C GLY A 45 -14.69 -5.20 6.57
N PHE A 46 -14.64 -5.12 7.89
CA PHE A 46 -13.40 -5.27 8.66
C PHE A 46 -13.46 -6.49 9.59
N SER A 47 -12.29 -6.94 10.02
CA SER A 47 -12.15 -7.99 11.02
C SER A 47 -10.96 -7.71 11.94
N ASP A 48 -10.92 -8.37 13.09
CA ASP A 48 -9.82 -8.23 14.05
C ASP A 48 -8.48 -8.62 13.44
N GLY A 49 -7.59 -7.65 13.37
CA GLY A 49 -6.20 -7.77 12.91
C GLY A 49 -5.17 -7.91 14.02
N THR A 50 -5.60 -8.00 15.28
CA THR A 50 -4.71 -8.12 16.45
C THR A 50 -3.71 -9.28 16.27
N GLY A 51 -2.43 -9.00 16.49
CA GLY A 51 -1.34 -9.97 16.30
C GLY A 51 -0.88 -10.17 14.86
N LYS A 52 -1.53 -9.52 13.87
CA LYS A 52 -1.07 -9.46 12.47
C LYS A 52 -0.12 -8.29 12.29
N THR A 53 0.78 -8.37 11.30
CA THR A 53 1.76 -7.31 11.00
C THR A 53 1.73 -6.92 9.54
N ALA A 54 1.57 -5.62 9.28
CA ALA A 54 1.76 -5.00 7.98
C ALA A 54 3.04 -4.15 7.96
N TRP A 55 3.88 -4.34 6.96
CA TRP A 55 5.05 -3.51 6.70
C TRP A 55 4.70 -2.46 5.66
N ILE A 56 4.84 -1.18 6.02
CA ILE A 56 4.45 -0.05 5.16
C ILE A 56 5.71 0.59 4.61
N ILE A 57 6.05 0.25 3.37
CA ILE A 57 7.20 0.84 2.66
C ILE A 57 6.69 2.11 1.97
N ASP A 58 6.95 3.29 2.57
CA ASP A 58 6.29 4.54 2.17
C ASP A 58 7.00 5.79 2.75
N THR A 59 6.25 6.86 3.03
CA THR A 59 6.72 8.14 3.62
C THR A 59 6.97 8.08 5.12
N GLY A 60 6.81 6.93 5.78
CA GLY A 60 6.76 6.74 7.22
C GLY A 60 5.33 6.56 7.73
N ILE A 61 5.16 6.52 9.03
CA ILE A 61 3.84 6.54 9.72
C ILE A 61 3.92 7.58 10.83
N ASP A 62 2.82 8.29 11.10
CA ASP A 62 2.66 9.13 12.28
C ASP A 62 2.73 8.24 13.53
N LEU A 63 3.88 8.31 14.24
CA LEU A 63 4.26 7.31 15.24
C LEU A 63 3.40 7.33 16.51
N ASP A 64 2.70 8.41 16.77
CA ASP A 64 1.80 8.59 17.91
C ASP A 64 0.34 8.81 17.51
N HIS A 65 -0.03 8.40 16.28
CA HIS A 65 -1.41 8.51 15.81
C HIS A 65 -2.36 7.70 16.69
N PRO A 66 -3.40 8.32 17.30
CA PRO A 66 -4.22 7.67 18.33
C PRO A 66 -5.09 6.52 17.81
N ASP A 67 -5.23 6.38 16.50
CA ASP A 67 -6.05 5.39 15.81
C ASP A 67 -5.22 4.27 15.13
N LEU A 68 -3.91 4.19 15.42
CA LEU A 68 -3.00 3.21 14.83
C LEU A 68 -2.19 2.45 15.90
N ASN A 69 -1.98 1.16 15.67
CA ASN A 69 -1.05 0.34 16.45
C ASN A 69 0.32 0.31 15.76
N VAL A 70 1.15 1.33 16.02
CA VAL A 70 2.43 1.52 15.34
C VAL A 70 3.58 0.84 16.08
N ASP A 71 4.29 -0.08 15.42
CA ASP A 71 5.54 -0.62 15.94
C ASP A 71 6.75 0.22 15.52
N GLN A 72 7.12 1.15 16.37
CA GLN A 72 8.29 2.00 16.17
C GLN A 72 9.61 1.24 16.30
N THR A 73 9.64 0.11 17.02
CA THR A 73 10.88 -0.62 17.34
C THR A 73 11.46 -1.35 16.14
N ARG A 74 10.59 -1.87 15.27
CA ARG A 74 10.95 -2.48 13.99
C ARG A 74 10.97 -1.47 12.85
N GLY A 75 10.47 -0.25 13.08
CA GLY A 75 10.46 0.82 12.10
C GLY A 75 11.86 1.26 11.67
N LYS A 76 12.03 1.68 10.40
CA LYS A 76 13.33 2.10 9.86
C LYS A 76 13.19 3.27 8.87
N ASN A 77 14.12 4.24 8.97
CA ASN A 77 14.21 5.37 8.06
C ASN A 77 15.44 5.23 7.14
N PHE A 78 15.19 5.17 5.83
CA PHE A 78 16.21 5.08 4.78
C PHE A 78 16.45 6.41 4.07
N VAL A 79 15.61 7.42 4.32
CA VAL A 79 15.78 8.78 3.81
C VAL A 79 16.77 9.56 4.66
N LEU A 80 16.58 9.52 6.00
CA LEU A 80 17.49 10.12 6.97
C LEU A 80 17.77 9.09 8.08
N LYS A 81 18.85 8.35 7.92
CA LYS A 81 19.19 7.18 8.75
C LYS A 81 19.31 7.45 10.26
N SER A 82 19.52 8.70 10.65
CA SER A 82 19.62 9.13 12.07
C SER A 82 18.29 9.52 12.70
N ALA A 83 17.20 9.58 11.93
CA ALA A 83 15.88 9.99 12.39
C ALA A 83 14.91 8.79 12.49
N LEU A 84 13.88 8.96 13.31
CA LEU A 84 12.76 8.02 13.36
C LEU A 84 12.01 7.99 12.00
N PRO A 85 11.30 6.89 11.71
CA PRO A 85 10.52 6.77 10.47
C PRO A 85 9.15 7.47 10.56
N ASP A 86 9.12 8.62 11.22
CA ASP A 86 7.94 9.45 11.38
C ASP A 86 7.50 10.08 10.04
N ASP A 87 6.18 10.22 9.86
CA ASP A 87 5.58 10.64 8.60
C ASP A 87 5.47 12.17 8.50
N ASP A 88 6.35 12.78 7.75
CA ASP A 88 6.35 14.20 7.45
C ASP A 88 5.53 14.60 6.19
N ASN A 89 4.91 13.60 5.53
CA ASN A 89 4.07 13.75 4.34
C ASN A 89 2.58 13.50 4.63
N GLY A 90 2.23 12.32 5.16
CA GLY A 90 0.89 11.84 5.50
C GLY A 90 0.41 10.65 4.66
N HIS A 91 1.08 10.32 3.55
CA HIS A 91 0.67 9.26 2.64
C HIS A 91 0.80 7.87 3.28
N GLY A 92 1.95 7.56 3.90
CA GLY A 92 2.14 6.27 4.56
C GLY A 92 1.21 6.07 5.77
N THR A 93 0.92 7.14 6.52
CA THR A 93 -0.08 7.13 7.58
C THR A 93 -1.48 6.82 7.03
N HIS A 94 -1.83 7.40 5.87
CA HIS A 94 -3.12 7.14 5.23
C HIS A 94 -3.25 5.69 4.78
N CYS A 95 -2.26 5.12 4.15
CA CYS A 95 -2.22 3.70 3.78
C CYS A 95 -2.32 2.78 5.02
N SER A 96 -1.63 3.17 6.11
CA SER A 96 -1.66 2.41 7.37
C SER A 96 -3.05 2.32 7.98
N GLY A 97 -3.83 3.42 7.93
CA GLY A 97 -5.19 3.42 8.45
C GLY A 97 -6.16 2.57 7.63
N ILE A 98 -6.03 2.55 6.30
CA ILE A 98 -6.84 1.66 5.46
C ILE A 98 -6.58 0.19 5.85
N ILE A 99 -5.33 -0.16 6.15
CA ILE A 99 -4.97 -1.52 6.55
C ILE A 99 -5.47 -1.84 7.95
N GLY A 100 -5.16 -1.00 8.95
CA GLY A 100 -5.21 -1.39 10.34
C GLY A 100 -5.63 -0.32 11.34
N ALA A 101 -6.36 0.74 10.94
CA ALA A 101 -6.96 1.64 11.92
C ALA A 101 -7.82 0.84 12.91
N MET A 102 -7.76 1.22 14.18
CA MET A 102 -8.37 0.48 15.28
C MET A 102 -9.90 0.64 15.28
N ASP A 103 -10.62 -0.40 15.68
CA ASP A 103 -12.04 -0.32 16.05
C ASP A 103 -12.13 0.23 17.51
N ASN A 104 -12.30 1.55 17.67
CA ASN A 104 -12.09 2.23 18.96
C ASN A 104 -12.96 3.47 19.23
N ASN A 105 -14.01 3.68 18.47
CA ASN A 105 -14.97 4.80 18.53
C ASN A 105 -14.44 6.16 18.02
N ILE A 106 -13.23 6.25 17.44
CA ILE A 106 -12.70 7.48 16.85
C ILE A 106 -12.28 7.27 15.39
N GLY A 107 -12.42 8.29 14.59
CA GLY A 107 -11.84 8.38 13.25
C GLY A 107 -12.38 7.37 12.26
N THR A 108 -11.68 6.26 12.09
CA THR A 108 -11.95 5.28 11.04
C THR A 108 -11.58 3.88 11.49
N VAL A 109 -12.06 2.85 10.77
CA VAL A 109 -11.65 1.47 10.96
C VAL A 109 -10.97 0.94 9.71
N GLY A 110 -9.88 0.20 9.88
CA GLY A 110 -9.14 -0.46 8.79
C GLY A 110 -9.64 -1.88 8.51
N VAL A 111 -9.26 -2.45 7.38
CA VAL A 111 -9.68 -3.81 6.96
C VAL A 111 -9.28 -4.87 7.99
N ALA A 112 -8.06 -4.85 8.48
CA ALA A 112 -7.53 -5.69 9.56
C ALA A 112 -7.38 -4.82 10.81
N ALA A 113 -8.51 -4.48 11.45
CA ALA A 113 -8.60 -3.53 12.55
C ALA A 113 -7.61 -3.86 13.69
N GLY A 114 -6.81 -2.88 14.10
CA GLY A 114 -5.81 -3.04 15.17
C GLY A 114 -4.56 -3.84 14.78
N ALA A 115 -4.39 -4.22 13.51
CA ALA A 115 -3.14 -4.82 13.05
C ALA A 115 -1.95 -3.91 13.35
N THR A 116 -0.81 -4.51 13.68
CA THR A 116 0.43 -3.77 13.87
C THR A 116 0.96 -3.26 12.54
N VAL A 117 1.19 -1.95 12.42
CA VAL A 117 1.78 -1.32 11.23
C VAL A 117 3.23 -0.91 11.52
N VAL A 118 4.16 -1.32 10.64
CA VAL A 118 5.59 -1.09 10.81
C VAL A 118 6.07 -0.08 9.75
N PRO A 119 6.53 1.12 10.14
CA PRO A 119 6.95 2.15 9.20
C PRO A 119 8.33 1.86 8.59
N ILE A 120 8.39 1.75 7.27
CA ILE A 120 9.63 1.67 6.50
C ILE A 120 9.69 2.92 5.60
N LYS A 121 10.29 3.98 6.15
CA LYS A 121 10.36 5.26 5.45
C LYS A 121 11.46 5.26 4.39
N VAL A 122 11.03 5.16 3.15
CA VAL A 122 11.88 5.23 1.95
C VAL A 122 11.59 6.46 1.09
N LEU A 123 10.47 7.13 1.35
CA LEU A 123 10.04 8.35 0.67
C LEU A 123 10.10 9.54 1.63
N ASN A 124 10.53 10.69 1.14
CA ASN A 124 10.66 11.93 1.89
C ASN A 124 9.33 12.70 1.98
N ARG A 125 9.34 13.88 2.61
CA ARG A 125 8.15 14.74 2.80
C ARG A 125 7.45 15.15 1.49
N LYS A 126 8.11 15.03 0.34
CA LYS A 126 7.53 15.30 -0.98
C LYS A 126 7.00 14.04 -1.65
N GLY A 127 7.06 12.89 -0.97
CA GLY A 127 6.67 11.60 -1.53
C GLY A 127 7.66 11.04 -2.55
N SER A 128 8.92 11.44 -2.49
CA SER A 128 9.95 11.00 -3.41
C SER A 128 11.10 10.29 -2.69
N GLY A 129 11.67 9.28 -3.30
CA GLY A 129 12.86 8.56 -2.84
C GLY A 129 13.67 8.05 -4.02
N THR A 130 14.87 7.56 -3.77
CA THR A 130 15.67 6.90 -4.79
C THR A 130 15.40 5.40 -4.81
N TYR A 131 15.61 4.74 -5.93
CA TYR A 131 15.46 3.28 -6.01
C TYR A 131 16.40 2.57 -5.02
N SER A 132 17.60 3.09 -4.79
CA SER A 132 18.52 2.51 -3.81
C SER A 132 17.99 2.56 -2.38
N GLN A 133 17.30 3.66 -1.98
CA GLN A 133 16.63 3.76 -0.68
C GLN A 133 15.48 2.77 -0.55
N ILE A 134 14.69 2.63 -1.62
CA ILE A 134 13.53 1.72 -1.66
C ILE A 134 14.00 0.26 -1.58
N ILE A 135 14.98 -0.13 -2.40
CA ILE A 135 15.55 -1.49 -2.37
C ILE A 135 16.12 -1.81 -0.99
N ALA A 136 16.85 -0.87 -0.36
CA ALA A 136 17.33 -1.07 0.99
C ALA A 136 16.21 -1.27 2.02
N GLY A 137 15.06 -0.60 1.83
CA GLY A 137 13.85 -0.82 2.63
C GLY A 137 13.24 -2.20 2.40
N ILE A 138 13.14 -2.65 1.14
CA ILE A 138 12.66 -3.98 0.75
C ILE A 138 13.56 -5.08 1.35
N ASP A 139 14.88 -4.93 1.24
CA ASP A 139 15.86 -5.88 1.79
C ASP A 139 15.75 -5.97 3.32
N TYR A 140 15.53 -4.81 3.98
CA TYR A 140 15.31 -4.78 5.42
C TYR A 140 14.03 -5.56 5.81
N VAL A 141 12.94 -5.37 5.08
CA VAL A 141 11.71 -6.14 5.29
C VAL A 141 11.94 -7.62 5.04
N ALA A 142 12.64 -7.99 3.95
CA ALA A 142 12.96 -9.39 3.63
C ALA A 142 13.80 -10.10 4.72
N ALA A 143 14.58 -9.32 5.50
CA ALA A 143 15.38 -9.84 6.61
C ALA A 143 14.61 -9.93 7.94
N ASN A 144 13.48 -9.22 8.11
CA ASN A 144 12.79 -9.06 9.40
C ASN A 144 11.33 -9.54 9.38
N ALA A 145 10.67 -9.56 8.23
CA ALA A 145 9.29 -10.03 8.09
C ALA A 145 9.20 -11.55 8.26
N LYS A 146 8.02 -12.01 8.69
CA LYS A 146 7.72 -13.42 8.93
C LYS A 146 6.64 -13.90 7.96
N THR A 147 6.57 -15.19 7.74
CA THR A 147 5.45 -15.81 7.03
C THR A 147 4.13 -15.44 7.71
N GLY A 148 3.18 -14.93 6.93
CA GLY A 148 1.90 -14.40 7.43
C GLY A 148 1.85 -12.89 7.58
N ASP A 149 3.01 -12.20 7.57
CA ASP A 149 3.06 -10.74 7.42
C ASP A 149 2.65 -10.34 5.99
N ALA A 150 2.18 -9.10 5.84
CA ALA A 150 1.93 -8.50 4.54
C ALA A 150 2.74 -7.19 4.38
N VAL A 151 3.00 -6.83 3.14
CA VAL A 151 3.72 -5.60 2.76
C VAL A 151 2.82 -4.75 1.88
N ASN A 152 2.76 -3.47 2.14
CA ASN A 152 2.12 -2.49 1.27
C ASN A 152 3.17 -1.62 0.59
N MET A 153 3.06 -1.48 -0.73
CA MET A 153 3.87 -0.61 -1.58
C MET A 153 2.97 0.27 -2.45
N SER A 154 2.71 1.48 -1.98
CA SER A 154 1.82 2.44 -2.64
C SER A 154 2.59 3.51 -3.40
N PHE A 155 3.55 3.09 -4.21
CA PHE A 155 4.37 3.97 -5.05
C PHE A 155 4.77 3.25 -6.35
N GLY A 156 5.25 4.00 -7.32
CA GLY A 156 5.78 3.47 -8.58
C GLY A 156 6.61 4.50 -9.33
N GLY A 157 7.24 4.03 -10.39
CA GLY A 157 8.04 4.85 -11.31
C GLY A 157 8.22 4.14 -12.64
N GLY A 158 9.13 4.63 -13.47
CA GLY A 158 9.51 3.96 -14.70
C GLY A 158 10.11 2.57 -14.45
N VAL A 159 10.15 1.76 -15.49
CA VAL A 159 10.71 0.40 -15.45
C VAL A 159 12.12 0.37 -14.87
N TYR A 160 12.33 -0.48 -13.87
CA TYR A 160 13.63 -0.61 -13.19
C TYR A 160 13.85 -2.03 -12.64
N ASP A 161 14.57 -2.85 -13.39
CA ASP A 161 14.78 -4.28 -13.10
C ASP A 161 15.31 -4.57 -11.66
N PRO A 162 16.20 -3.75 -11.05
CA PRO A 162 16.66 -4.05 -9.70
C PRO A 162 15.57 -4.03 -8.62
N ILE A 163 14.56 -3.14 -8.69
CA ILE A 163 13.46 -3.18 -7.73
C ILE A 163 12.55 -4.38 -7.99
N ASP A 164 12.33 -4.72 -9.27
CA ASP A 164 11.53 -5.89 -9.64
C ASP A 164 12.15 -7.17 -9.05
N GLN A 165 13.47 -7.31 -9.16
CA GLN A 165 14.18 -8.44 -8.55
C GLN A 165 14.10 -8.43 -7.01
N ALA A 166 14.16 -7.27 -6.37
CA ALA A 166 14.02 -7.16 -4.92
C ALA A 166 12.63 -7.61 -4.44
N ILE A 167 11.56 -7.28 -5.21
CA ILE A 167 10.19 -7.75 -4.96
C ILE A 167 10.10 -9.28 -5.07
N LEU A 168 10.65 -9.87 -6.12
CA LEU A 168 10.68 -11.33 -6.30
C LEU A 168 11.43 -12.02 -5.14
N ASN A 169 12.53 -11.45 -4.69
CA ASN A 169 13.30 -11.98 -3.55
C ASN A 169 12.51 -11.88 -2.24
N LEU A 170 11.77 -10.79 -2.01
CA LEU A 170 10.90 -10.62 -0.84
C LEU A 170 9.74 -11.62 -0.87
N SER A 171 9.06 -11.78 -2.01
CA SER A 171 7.94 -12.73 -2.16
C SER A 171 8.37 -14.18 -1.90
N ALA A 172 9.59 -14.54 -2.29
CA ALA A 172 10.17 -15.86 -2.04
C ALA A 172 10.36 -16.19 -0.55
N LYS A 173 10.29 -15.18 0.35
CA LYS A 173 10.27 -15.40 1.81
C LYS A 173 8.89 -15.80 2.35
N GLY A 174 7.88 -15.92 1.49
CA GLY A 174 6.51 -16.26 1.89
C GLY A 174 5.72 -15.06 2.45
N VAL A 175 6.20 -13.84 2.21
CA VAL A 175 5.52 -12.59 2.58
C VAL A 175 4.60 -12.17 1.42
N LYS A 176 3.37 -11.78 1.74
CA LYS A 176 2.40 -11.31 0.74
C LYS A 176 2.59 -9.81 0.49
N ILE A 177 2.57 -9.39 -0.77
CA ILE A 177 2.92 -8.03 -1.19
C ILE A 177 1.77 -7.43 -1.99
N ALA A 178 1.18 -6.34 -1.52
CA ALA A 178 0.21 -5.54 -2.26
C ALA A 178 0.91 -4.32 -2.87
N ILE A 179 0.75 -4.12 -4.17
CA ILE A 179 1.42 -3.09 -4.96
C ILE A 179 0.38 -2.24 -5.69
N ALA A 180 0.49 -0.92 -5.63
CA ALA A 180 -0.35 -0.02 -6.41
C ALA A 180 0.00 -0.10 -7.91
N ALA A 181 -1.02 -0.22 -8.78
CA ALA A 181 -0.81 -0.32 -10.23
C ALA A 181 -0.23 0.97 -10.87
N GLY A 182 -0.44 2.12 -10.23
CA GLY A 182 -0.06 3.45 -10.74
C GLY A 182 -1.27 4.28 -11.18
N ASN A 183 -1.05 5.59 -11.42
CA ASN A 183 -2.12 6.56 -11.62
C ASN A 183 -1.98 7.37 -12.93
N GLU A 184 -1.41 6.78 -13.96
CA GLU A 184 -1.07 7.42 -15.23
C GLU A 184 -2.01 7.03 -16.38
N ALA A 185 -3.07 6.24 -16.08
CA ALA A 185 -4.04 5.70 -17.05
C ALA A 185 -3.33 4.99 -18.24
N GLN A 186 -2.35 4.16 -17.93
CA GLN A 186 -1.55 3.42 -18.90
C GLN A 186 -1.40 1.95 -18.53
N ASP A 187 -0.76 1.19 -19.42
CA ASP A 187 -0.38 -0.20 -19.17
C ASP A 187 0.59 -0.29 -17.98
N ALA A 188 0.21 -1.04 -16.93
CA ALA A 188 1.01 -1.24 -15.72
C ALA A 188 2.34 -1.96 -15.98
N ASN A 189 2.49 -2.63 -17.13
CA ASN A 189 3.77 -3.19 -17.58
C ASN A 189 4.86 -2.13 -17.81
N ASN A 190 4.47 -0.86 -17.96
CA ASN A 190 5.40 0.26 -18.11
C ASN A 190 5.90 0.83 -16.77
N CYS A 191 5.50 0.24 -15.63
CA CYS A 191 5.78 0.76 -14.30
C CYS A 191 6.43 -0.31 -13.40
N SER A 192 7.49 0.04 -12.67
CA SER A 192 8.03 -0.76 -11.57
C SER A 192 7.68 -0.11 -10.22
N PRO A 193 7.31 -0.92 -9.20
CA PRO A 193 7.25 -2.40 -9.18
C PRO A 193 5.93 -3.00 -9.71
N ALA A 194 4.96 -2.21 -10.18
CA ALA A 194 3.61 -2.68 -10.57
C ALA A 194 3.62 -3.83 -11.59
N ARG A 195 4.60 -3.86 -12.51
CA ARG A 195 4.74 -4.89 -13.54
C ARG A 195 5.16 -6.27 -13.04
N VAL A 196 5.58 -6.38 -11.76
CA VAL A 196 6.10 -7.63 -11.22
C VAL A 196 4.94 -8.58 -10.94
N ASN A 197 4.97 -9.74 -11.58
CA ASN A 197 3.99 -10.80 -11.39
C ASN A 197 4.65 -12.04 -10.78
N GLY A 198 3.97 -12.70 -9.85
CA GLY A 198 4.51 -13.91 -9.19
C GLY A 198 3.73 -14.31 -7.93
N THR A 199 4.11 -15.42 -7.36
CA THR A 199 3.48 -15.93 -6.13
C THR A 199 3.61 -14.90 -4.99
N ASN A 200 2.52 -14.68 -4.24
CA ASN A 200 2.43 -13.70 -3.14
C ASN A 200 2.61 -12.22 -3.55
N ILE A 201 2.57 -11.91 -4.83
CA ILE A 201 2.60 -10.54 -5.35
C ILE A 201 1.22 -10.22 -5.92
N TYR A 202 0.66 -9.08 -5.52
CA TYR A 202 -0.70 -8.66 -5.89
C TYR A 202 -0.66 -7.19 -6.32
N THR A 203 -0.74 -6.96 -7.63
CA THR A 203 -0.86 -5.61 -8.21
C THR A 203 -2.32 -5.20 -8.26
N VAL A 204 -2.62 -3.99 -7.76
CA VAL A 204 -3.99 -3.55 -7.46
C VAL A 204 -4.34 -2.28 -8.23
N SER A 205 -5.36 -2.35 -9.08
CA SER A 205 -6.00 -1.22 -9.74
C SER A 205 -7.05 -0.55 -8.84
N ALA A 206 -7.56 0.60 -9.26
CA ALA A 206 -8.46 1.40 -8.45
C ALA A 206 -9.86 1.55 -9.05
N MET A 207 -10.88 1.49 -8.17
CA MET A 207 -12.26 1.82 -8.49
C MET A 207 -12.83 2.93 -7.61
N ALA A 208 -13.90 3.56 -8.10
CA ALA A 208 -14.77 4.48 -7.38
C ALA A 208 -16.04 3.74 -6.89
N LYS A 209 -16.90 4.44 -6.10
CA LYS A 209 -18.19 3.92 -5.65
C LYS A 209 -19.05 3.45 -6.82
N GLY A 210 -19.77 2.33 -6.63
CA GLY A 210 -20.57 1.70 -7.66
C GLY A 210 -19.77 0.83 -8.61
N ASP A 211 -18.59 0.37 -8.15
CA ASP A 211 -17.68 -0.51 -8.87
C ASP A 211 -17.19 0.06 -10.22
N LEU A 212 -17.17 1.39 -10.31
CA LEU A 212 -16.74 2.08 -11.52
C LEU A 212 -15.23 2.22 -11.57
N TRP A 213 -14.64 1.93 -12.73
CA TRP A 213 -13.22 2.15 -12.99
C TRP A 213 -12.78 3.58 -12.63
N ALA A 214 -11.69 3.71 -11.92
CA ALA A 214 -11.09 5.02 -11.67
C ALA A 214 -10.24 5.43 -12.87
N SER A 215 -10.62 6.50 -13.57
CA SER A 215 -10.04 6.90 -14.86
C SER A 215 -8.54 7.18 -14.84
N TYR A 216 -7.95 7.37 -13.67
CA TYR A 216 -6.51 7.54 -13.49
C TYR A 216 -5.77 6.20 -13.36
N SER A 217 -6.47 5.10 -13.01
CA SER A 217 -5.82 3.82 -12.71
C SER A 217 -5.07 3.26 -13.92
N ASN A 218 -3.88 2.74 -13.67
CA ASN A 218 -3.21 1.87 -14.62
C ASN A 218 -3.95 0.53 -14.69
N PHE A 219 -3.85 -0.15 -15.84
CA PHE A 219 -4.56 -1.36 -16.23
C PHE A 219 -3.61 -2.42 -16.81
N SER A 220 -4.10 -3.52 -17.27
CA SER A 220 -3.42 -4.63 -17.96
C SER A 220 -3.37 -5.93 -17.13
N ASN A 221 -3.78 -7.02 -17.73
CA ASN A 221 -3.80 -8.35 -17.14
C ASN A 221 -2.97 -9.36 -17.96
N PRO A 222 -1.80 -9.83 -17.46
CA PRO A 222 -1.11 -9.37 -16.27
C PRO A 222 -0.50 -7.99 -16.48
N PRO A 223 -0.06 -7.23 -15.42
CA PRO A 223 0.24 -7.70 -14.06
C PRO A 223 -0.84 -7.43 -13.01
N VAL A 224 -1.95 -6.73 -13.35
CA VAL A 224 -2.99 -6.42 -12.36
C VAL A 224 -3.73 -7.71 -11.98
N ASP A 225 -3.85 -7.96 -10.67
CA ASP A 225 -4.51 -9.15 -10.13
C ASP A 225 -5.91 -8.87 -9.63
N TYR A 226 -6.12 -7.69 -9.02
CA TYR A 226 -7.39 -7.26 -8.42
C TYR A 226 -7.62 -5.77 -8.58
N CYS A 227 -8.89 -5.38 -8.61
CA CYS A 227 -9.34 -4.02 -8.41
C CYS A 227 -9.82 -3.84 -6.96
N ALA A 228 -9.55 -2.67 -6.36
CA ALA A 228 -10.06 -2.34 -5.03
C ALA A 228 -10.44 -0.85 -4.92
N PRO A 229 -11.18 -0.46 -3.85
CA PRO A 229 -11.56 0.93 -3.62
C PRO A 229 -10.36 1.88 -3.57
N GLY A 230 -10.28 2.82 -4.52
CA GLY A 230 -9.18 3.77 -4.62
C GLY A 230 -9.61 5.23 -4.67
N SER A 231 -10.89 5.53 -4.92
CA SER A 231 -11.36 6.91 -5.07
C SER A 231 -12.12 7.39 -3.84
N SER A 232 -11.79 8.59 -3.35
CA SER A 232 -12.44 9.22 -2.18
C SER A 232 -12.39 8.34 -0.92
N ILE A 233 -11.22 7.84 -0.59
CA ILE A 233 -10.97 6.98 0.58
C ILE A 233 -10.60 7.84 1.78
N TYR A 234 -11.40 7.76 2.85
CA TYR A 234 -11.15 8.40 4.14
C TYR A 234 -10.28 7.49 5.01
N SER A 235 -9.23 8.05 5.61
CA SER A 235 -8.32 7.31 6.48
C SER A 235 -7.54 8.26 7.40
N THR A 236 -6.74 7.68 8.30
CA THR A 236 -5.79 8.38 9.16
C THR A 236 -4.82 9.25 8.34
N TYR A 237 -4.28 10.30 8.94
CA TYR A 237 -3.32 11.19 8.32
C TYR A 237 -2.37 11.77 9.37
N LYS A 238 -1.21 12.27 8.96
CA LYS A 238 -0.20 12.81 9.89
C LYS A 238 -0.76 13.83 10.87
N ASN A 239 -0.09 13.99 12.01
CA ASN A 239 -0.44 14.88 13.14
C ASN A 239 -1.79 14.51 13.78
N GLY A 240 -2.05 13.22 13.96
CA GLY A 240 -3.27 12.72 14.59
C GLY A 240 -4.54 13.07 13.83
N SER A 241 -4.44 13.38 12.54
CA SER A 241 -5.56 13.86 11.72
C SER A 241 -6.07 12.79 10.74
N TYR A 242 -7.11 13.14 9.98
CA TYR A 242 -7.73 12.27 8.97
C TYR A 242 -7.85 13.03 7.65
N ALA A 243 -7.80 12.31 6.53
CA ALA A 243 -7.93 12.89 5.19
C ALA A 243 -8.66 11.96 4.24
N THR A 244 -9.22 12.52 3.16
CA THR A 244 -9.78 11.77 2.04
C THR A 244 -8.87 11.91 0.83
N LEU A 245 -8.34 10.79 0.35
CA LEU A 245 -7.42 10.72 -0.79
C LEU A 245 -8.00 9.83 -1.88
N SER A 246 -7.43 9.94 -3.09
CA SER A 246 -7.74 9.08 -4.24
C SER A 246 -6.45 8.65 -4.95
N GLY A 247 -6.38 7.40 -5.37
CA GLY A 247 -5.25 6.79 -6.08
C GLY A 247 -5.25 5.27 -5.95
N THR A 248 -4.51 4.58 -6.80
CA THR A 248 -4.20 3.15 -6.62
C THR A 248 -3.44 2.91 -5.32
N SER A 249 -2.76 3.94 -4.80
CA SER A 249 -2.17 3.98 -3.46
C SER A 249 -3.16 3.75 -2.31
N MET A 250 -4.46 4.01 -2.52
CA MET A 250 -5.52 3.73 -1.56
C MET A 250 -6.16 2.36 -1.83
N ALA A 251 -6.07 1.85 -3.05
CA ALA A 251 -6.56 0.52 -3.42
C ALA A 251 -5.67 -0.60 -2.87
N ALA A 252 -4.37 -0.53 -3.07
CA ALA A 252 -3.41 -1.53 -2.60
C ALA A 252 -3.51 -1.84 -1.09
N PRO A 253 -3.63 -0.86 -0.18
CA PRO A 253 -3.76 -1.16 1.25
C PRO A 253 -5.05 -1.89 1.63
N HIS A 254 -6.15 -1.77 0.88
CA HIS A 254 -7.33 -2.61 1.09
C HIS A 254 -6.97 -4.10 0.88
N VAL A 255 -6.30 -4.40 -0.22
CA VAL A 255 -5.81 -5.76 -0.50
C VAL A 255 -4.80 -6.22 0.55
N CYS A 256 -3.87 -5.36 0.96
CA CYS A 256 -2.91 -5.68 2.02
C CYS A 256 -3.62 -6.10 3.33
N GLY A 257 -4.66 -5.38 3.73
CA GLY A 257 -5.50 -5.72 4.89
C GLY A 257 -6.18 -7.10 4.75
N ILE A 258 -6.76 -7.39 3.58
CA ILE A 258 -7.36 -8.71 3.29
C ILE A 258 -6.29 -9.82 3.40
N LEU A 259 -5.11 -9.60 2.85
CA LEU A 259 -4.01 -10.57 2.86
C LEU A 259 -3.52 -10.90 4.28
N LEU A 260 -3.61 -9.96 5.22
CA LEU A 260 -3.35 -10.20 6.65
C LEU A 260 -4.40 -11.10 7.28
N LEU A 261 -5.66 -10.93 6.92
CA LEU A 261 -6.78 -11.71 7.45
C LEU A 261 -6.82 -13.15 6.91
N GLY A 262 -6.17 -13.41 5.76
CA GLY A 262 -6.08 -14.76 5.21
C GLY A 262 -6.17 -14.84 3.70
N SER A 263 -7.30 -15.33 3.20
CA SER A 263 -7.52 -15.53 1.76
C SER A 263 -8.27 -14.36 1.16
N ILE A 264 -7.88 -14.01 -0.04
CA ILE A 264 -8.58 -13.06 -0.90
C ILE A 264 -9.52 -13.83 -1.82
N THR A 265 -10.72 -13.33 -1.99
CA THR A 265 -11.74 -13.77 -2.95
C THR A 265 -12.11 -12.60 -3.85
N SER A 266 -13.07 -12.78 -4.73
CA SER A 266 -13.59 -11.70 -5.56
C SER A 266 -15.12 -11.68 -5.51
N ASP A 267 -15.68 -10.46 -5.52
CA ASP A 267 -17.11 -10.19 -5.65
C ASP A 267 -17.37 -9.32 -6.89
N GLY A 268 -17.58 -9.98 -8.03
CA GLY A 268 -17.78 -9.33 -9.32
C GLY A 268 -16.48 -8.77 -9.94
N THR A 269 -16.67 -7.91 -10.93
CA THR A 269 -15.58 -7.24 -11.67
C THR A 269 -15.88 -5.75 -11.80
N VAL A 270 -14.83 -4.95 -11.94
CA VAL A 270 -14.95 -3.50 -12.12
C VAL A 270 -15.63 -3.16 -13.45
N ILE A 271 -16.41 -2.08 -13.46
CA ILE A 271 -17.18 -1.61 -14.63
C ILE A 271 -16.38 -0.54 -15.36
N GLY A 272 -16.13 -0.75 -16.66
CA GLY A 272 -15.50 0.25 -17.52
C GLY A 272 -13.98 0.18 -17.53
N ASP A 273 -13.41 -0.97 -17.26
CA ASP A 273 -11.99 -1.26 -17.46
C ASP A 273 -11.58 -1.01 -18.93
N PRO A 274 -10.53 -0.21 -19.18
CA PRO A 274 -10.21 0.24 -20.52
C PRO A 274 -9.56 -0.81 -21.41
N ASP A 275 -8.99 -1.88 -20.87
CA ASP A 275 -8.35 -2.94 -21.67
C ASP A 275 -9.33 -4.03 -22.14
N GLY A 276 -10.58 -3.99 -21.66
CA GLY A 276 -11.63 -4.93 -22.02
C GLY A 276 -11.54 -6.28 -21.32
N ASN A 277 -10.68 -6.42 -20.31
CA ASN A 277 -10.54 -7.59 -19.45
C ASN A 277 -10.75 -7.19 -17.98
N PRO A 278 -12.02 -6.98 -17.54
CA PRO A 278 -12.32 -6.34 -16.27
C PRO A 278 -11.70 -7.03 -15.06
N ASP A 279 -10.94 -6.27 -14.27
CA ASP A 279 -10.29 -6.77 -13.04
C ASP A 279 -11.30 -7.30 -12.03
N PRO A 280 -11.03 -8.45 -11.38
CA PRO A 280 -11.87 -8.94 -10.28
C PRO A 280 -11.78 -8.00 -9.08
N ILE A 281 -12.93 -7.66 -8.47
CA ILE A 281 -12.97 -6.83 -7.26
C ILE A 281 -12.56 -7.67 -6.06
N ALA A 282 -11.51 -7.23 -5.36
CA ALA A 282 -11.03 -7.91 -4.17
C ALA A 282 -12.07 -7.94 -3.05
N GLU A 283 -12.24 -9.08 -2.41
CA GLU A 283 -13.10 -9.25 -1.25
C GLU A 283 -12.43 -10.12 -0.18
N SER A 284 -12.70 -9.81 1.10
CA SER A 284 -12.25 -10.65 2.20
C SER A 284 -13.08 -11.93 2.27
N ALA A 285 -12.42 -13.10 2.29
CA ALA A 285 -13.07 -14.36 2.58
C ALA A 285 -13.51 -14.49 4.06
N THR A 286 -13.07 -13.58 4.93
CA THR A 286 -13.40 -13.56 6.35
C THR A 286 -14.72 -12.81 6.52
N THR A 287 -15.70 -13.44 7.19
CA THR A 287 -16.98 -12.78 7.48
C THR A 287 -16.75 -11.59 8.40
N ALA A 288 -17.27 -10.42 8.02
CA ALA A 288 -17.18 -9.21 8.85
C ALA A 288 -17.81 -9.43 10.23
N LEU A 289 -17.18 -8.90 11.26
CA LEU A 289 -17.79 -8.72 12.57
C LEU A 289 -18.64 -7.44 12.50
N TYR A 290 -19.97 -7.59 12.43
CA TYR A 290 -20.94 -6.49 12.57
C TYR A 290 -21.47 -6.46 13.99
#